data_0ab9aec36af27c529beb0faeb7a3947b
#
_entry.id   0ab9aec36af27c529beb0faeb7a3947b
#
_cell.length_a   1.000
_cell.length_b   1.000
_cell.length_c   1.000
_cell.angle_alpha   90.00
_cell.angle_beta   90.00
_cell.angle_gamma   90.00
#
_symmetry.space_group_name_H-M   'P 1'
#
loop_
_entity.id
_entity.type
_entity.pdbx_description
1 polymer ?
#
loop_
_entity_poly.entity_id
_entity_poly.type
_entity_poly.pdbx_seq_one_letter_code
_entity_poly.pdbx_strand_id
1 'polypeptide(L)'
;IHDAQENHPKKAIKFIVPPNCYGGTNDQARRVAACIENVEVVDLPVDGDNEMVQSIETILAKIAAEDAIPYIIAEIPTNPRVEVPDLIQLKNALSTVRKTKTGDIAIDPVFILDQTFCPNVLFLGADDLLSSVRTLSYASGSKFPSGGKCTAGYVVGNKKSEALMGKIELHLQLCDNEATALQYEILASQLPSMNQRIQDAYQNTRDFVNFIKDTLPSAKLNFVSEDLAAQGFTPSVFSLDLPTKGTTDQERETHKRALNLKLINLMISEIPNESKFCVSYGQSQGCYWTIPATSTQGTTKEGDKDYIVRVSLSPTMDLELHKKVFLEFVASI
;
A
#
# COMPACT_ATOMS: atom_id res chain seq x y z
N ILE A 1 1.72 -13.40 16.24
CA ILE A 1 2.78 -14.19 16.88
C ILE A 1 2.19 -15.06 17.97
N HIS A 2 1.54 -14.52 19.00
CA HIS A 2 0.94 -15.31 20.09
C HIS A 2 0.00 -16.40 19.60
N ASP A 3 -0.87 -16.10 18.62
CA ASP A 3 -1.75 -17.10 18.00
C ASP A 3 -0.95 -18.28 17.40
N ALA A 4 0.13 -17.96 16.69
CA ALA A 4 0.98 -18.97 16.10
C ALA A 4 1.71 -19.82 17.14
N GLN A 5 2.26 -19.18 18.19
CA GLN A 5 2.99 -19.85 19.26
C GLN A 5 2.10 -20.77 20.11
N GLU A 6 0.85 -20.37 20.36
CA GLU A 6 -0.12 -21.21 21.09
C GLU A 6 -0.52 -22.44 20.27
N ASN A 7 -0.84 -22.24 18.99
CA ASN A 7 -1.32 -23.34 18.14
C ASN A 7 -0.17 -24.24 17.63
N HIS A 8 1.05 -23.67 17.51
CA HIS A 8 2.21 -24.35 16.92
C HIS A 8 3.52 -23.95 17.65
N PRO A 9 3.70 -24.31 18.92
CA PRO A 9 4.73 -23.75 19.81
C PRO A 9 6.18 -24.00 19.37
N LYS A 10 6.42 -24.94 18.45
CA LYS A 10 7.77 -25.31 18.00
C LYS A 10 8.08 -24.89 16.56
N LYS A 11 7.12 -24.30 15.85
CA LYS A 11 7.30 -23.96 14.45
C LYS A 11 7.81 -22.52 14.29
N ALA A 12 8.68 -22.33 13.31
CA ALA A 12 9.13 -21.00 12.92
C ALA A 12 7.98 -20.20 12.30
N ILE A 13 7.97 -18.89 12.53
CA ILE A 13 7.01 -17.96 11.96
C ILE A 13 7.72 -17.16 10.88
N LYS A 14 7.14 -17.09 9.69
CA LYS A 14 7.68 -16.35 8.56
C LYS A 14 6.75 -15.17 8.23
N PHE A 15 7.21 -13.96 8.47
CA PHE A 15 6.57 -12.75 7.96
C PHE A 15 7.03 -12.49 6.53
N ILE A 16 6.10 -12.52 5.60
CA ILE A 16 6.33 -12.31 4.17
C ILE A 16 5.86 -10.90 3.86
N VAL A 17 6.79 -9.98 3.57
CA VAL A 17 6.50 -8.53 3.48
C VAL A 17 7.21 -7.93 2.27
N PRO A 18 6.54 -7.12 1.45
CA PRO A 18 7.20 -6.45 0.34
C PRO A 18 8.31 -5.50 0.84
N PRO A 19 9.49 -5.53 0.24
CA PRO A 19 10.58 -4.61 0.62
C PRO A 19 10.24 -3.15 0.34
N ASN A 20 9.33 -2.91 -0.60
CA ASN A 20 8.88 -1.59 -1.06
C ASN A 20 7.47 -1.20 -0.58
N CYS A 21 6.88 -1.91 0.39
CA CYS A 21 5.62 -1.50 1.03
C CYS A 21 5.81 -0.25 1.91
N TYR A 22 4.74 0.22 2.53
CA TYR A 22 4.81 1.32 3.49
C TYR A 22 5.93 1.08 4.51
N GLY A 23 6.84 2.06 4.63
CA GLY A 23 8.07 1.90 5.42
C GLY A 23 7.83 1.52 6.87
N GLY A 24 6.75 2.05 7.48
CA GLY A 24 6.37 1.69 8.84
C GLY A 24 6.01 0.22 9.00
N THR A 25 5.32 -0.37 8.03
CA THR A 25 4.96 -1.80 8.04
C THR A 25 6.20 -2.68 7.92
N ASN A 26 7.06 -2.37 6.95
CA ASN A 26 8.30 -3.14 6.73
C ASN A 26 9.26 -3.04 7.92
N ASP A 27 9.52 -1.83 8.41
CA ASP A 27 10.42 -1.60 9.55
C ASP A 27 9.90 -2.29 10.82
N GLN A 28 8.60 -2.19 11.11
CA GLN A 28 8.00 -2.85 12.27
C GLN A 28 8.08 -4.38 12.18
N ALA A 29 7.78 -4.96 11.03
CA ALA A 29 7.89 -6.41 10.83
C ALA A 29 9.32 -6.90 11.12
N ARG A 30 10.33 -6.19 10.62
CA ARG A 30 11.74 -6.55 10.84
C ARG A 30 12.19 -6.36 12.28
N ARG A 31 11.79 -5.27 12.93
CA ARG A 31 12.12 -5.01 14.34
C ARG A 31 11.49 -6.04 15.26
N VAL A 32 10.23 -6.37 15.05
CA VAL A 32 9.52 -7.39 15.83
C VAL A 32 10.17 -8.76 15.64
N ALA A 33 10.47 -9.13 14.39
CA ALA A 33 11.15 -10.40 14.10
C ALA A 33 12.53 -10.48 14.78
N ALA A 34 13.29 -9.39 14.79
CA ALA A 34 14.61 -9.35 15.43
C ALA A 34 14.57 -9.50 16.97
N CYS A 35 13.40 -9.29 17.59
CA CYS A 35 13.23 -9.38 19.05
C CYS A 35 12.66 -10.73 19.53
N ILE A 36 12.20 -11.58 18.63
CA ILE A 36 11.47 -12.81 18.99
C ILE A 36 12.12 -14.02 18.31
N GLU A 37 12.46 -15.02 19.11
CA GLU A 37 13.03 -16.27 18.59
C GLU A 37 12.06 -16.97 17.64
N ASN A 38 12.61 -17.62 16.62
CA ASN A 38 11.88 -18.36 15.59
C ASN A 38 10.90 -17.51 14.75
N VAL A 39 11.13 -16.18 14.70
CA VAL A 39 10.41 -15.26 13.81
C VAL A 39 11.37 -14.68 12.79
N GLU A 40 11.07 -14.81 11.52
CA GLU A 40 11.91 -14.32 10.42
C GLU A 40 11.08 -13.51 9.43
N VAL A 41 11.73 -12.56 8.73
CA VAL A 41 11.12 -11.82 7.62
C VAL A 41 11.64 -12.35 6.30
N VAL A 42 10.72 -12.60 5.38
CA VAL A 42 10.98 -12.98 3.99
C VAL A 42 10.52 -11.86 3.08
N ASP A 43 11.40 -11.40 2.19
CA ASP A 43 11.04 -10.37 1.21
C ASP A 43 10.03 -10.92 0.20
N LEU A 44 8.96 -10.16 -0.07
CA LEU A 44 7.94 -10.44 -1.08
C LEU A 44 8.11 -9.48 -2.26
N PRO A 45 8.75 -9.87 -3.37
CA PRO A 45 8.75 -9.07 -4.59
C PRO A 45 7.33 -8.84 -5.13
N VAL A 46 7.04 -7.61 -5.58
CA VAL A 46 5.69 -7.20 -6.00
C VAL A 46 5.69 -6.25 -7.21
N ASP A 47 6.84 -6.07 -7.87
CA ASP A 47 7.01 -5.05 -8.89
C ASP A 47 6.78 -5.56 -10.32
N GLY A 48 5.62 -5.24 -10.89
CA GLY A 48 5.26 -5.51 -12.28
C GLY A 48 4.81 -6.96 -12.55
N ASP A 49 4.28 -7.19 -13.73
CA ASP A 49 3.97 -8.48 -14.36
C ASP A 49 3.37 -9.58 -13.45
N ASN A 50 2.49 -9.18 -12.50
CA ASN A 50 1.89 -10.09 -11.53
C ASN A 50 2.92 -10.79 -10.60
N GLU A 51 4.08 -10.15 -10.36
CA GLU A 51 5.18 -10.70 -9.57
C GLU A 51 4.73 -11.07 -8.14
N MET A 52 3.82 -10.30 -7.54
CA MET A 52 3.27 -10.61 -6.22
C MET A 52 2.74 -12.05 -6.14
N VAL A 53 1.95 -12.48 -7.12
CA VAL A 53 1.35 -13.83 -7.13
C VAL A 53 2.41 -14.91 -7.29
N GLN A 54 3.32 -14.73 -8.24
CA GLN A 54 4.41 -15.68 -8.53
C GLN A 54 5.34 -15.84 -7.32
N SER A 55 5.64 -14.73 -6.66
CA SER A 55 6.45 -14.71 -5.45
C SER A 55 5.75 -15.39 -4.28
N ILE A 56 4.45 -15.14 -4.07
CA ILE A 56 3.65 -15.81 -3.03
C ILE A 56 3.66 -17.35 -3.26
N GLU A 57 3.42 -17.80 -4.47
CA GLU A 57 3.43 -19.24 -4.78
C GLU A 57 4.78 -19.88 -4.44
N THR A 58 5.87 -19.26 -4.88
CA THR A 58 7.23 -19.76 -4.65
C THR A 58 7.61 -19.76 -3.17
N ILE A 59 7.33 -18.65 -2.47
CA ILE A 59 7.66 -18.49 -1.06
C ILE A 59 6.84 -19.44 -0.20
N LEU A 60 5.54 -19.58 -0.44
CA LEU A 60 4.67 -20.47 0.31
C LEU A 60 5.05 -21.96 0.09
N ALA A 61 5.48 -22.35 -1.10
CA ALA A 61 6.00 -23.69 -1.35
C ALA A 61 7.26 -23.99 -0.54
N LYS A 62 8.17 -23.03 -0.43
CA LYS A 62 9.38 -23.13 0.39
C LYS A 62 9.04 -23.24 1.88
N ILE A 63 8.18 -22.35 2.38
CA ILE A 63 7.77 -22.32 3.79
C ILE A 63 7.04 -23.61 4.18
N ALA A 64 6.18 -24.12 3.32
CA ALA A 64 5.53 -25.43 3.51
C ALA A 64 6.55 -26.55 3.64
N ALA A 65 7.57 -26.58 2.79
CA ALA A 65 8.65 -27.57 2.87
C ALA A 65 9.48 -27.45 4.17
N GLU A 66 9.57 -26.26 4.75
CA GLU A 66 10.24 -25.99 6.04
C GLU A 66 9.32 -26.29 7.24
N ASP A 67 8.07 -26.62 7.03
CA ASP A 67 7.04 -26.81 8.07
C ASP A 67 6.88 -25.57 8.99
N ALA A 68 6.96 -24.37 8.41
CA ALA A 68 6.85 -23.10 9.11
C ALA A 68 5.47 -22.45 8.90
N ILE A 69 5.17 -21.42 9.66
CA ILE A 69 3.88 -20.72 9.68
C ILE A 69 3.98 -19.43 8.85
N PRO A 70 3.25 -19.30 7.74
CA PRO A 70 3.30 -18.12 6.88
C PRO A 70 2.30 -17.04 7.29
N TYR A 71 2.79 -15.80 7.49
CA TYR A 71 2.00 -14.57 7.59
C TYR A 71 2.42 -13.64 6.46
N ILE A 72 1.50 -13.31 5.57
CA ILE A 72 1.74 -12.43 4.43
C ILE A 72 1.13 -11.08 4.74
N ILE A 73 1.91 -10.01 4.63
CA ILE A 73 1.44 -8.63 4.69
C ILE A 73 1.66 -8.01 3.33
N ALA A 74 0.59 -7.57 2.66
CA ALA A 74 0.67 -6.97 1.33
C ALA A 74 -0.28 -5.80 1.18
N GLU A 75 0.08 -4.84 0.32
CA GLU A 75 -0.72 -3.69 -0.04
C GLU A 75 -1.40 -3.93 -1.39
N ILE A 76 -2.70 -3.70 -1.49
CA ILE A 76 -3.45 -3.76 -2.76
C ILE A 76 -4.38 -2.55 -2.84
N PRO A 77 -4.11 -1.60 -3.76
CA PRO A 77 -2.96 -1.50 -4.70
C PRO A 77 -1.61 -1.28 -3.99
N THR A 78 -0.51 -1.66 -4.66
CA THR A 78 0.85 -1.53 -4.13
C THR A 78 1.29 -0.08 -4.00
N ASN A 79 2.19 0.21 -3.07
CA ASN A 79 2.85 1.50 -2.92
C ASN A 79 4.33 1.35 -3.34
N PRO A 80 4.90 2.23 -4.19
CA PRO A 80 4.31 3.45 -4.75
C PRO A 80 3.72 3.30 -6.17
N ARG A 81 3.77 2.11 -6.78
CA ARG A 81 3.42 1.92 -8.20
C ARG A 81 1.93 1.77 -8.46
N VAL A 82 1.12 1.60 -7.42
CA VAL A 82 -0.34 1.50 -7.52
C VAL A 82 -0.78 0.32 -8.41
N GLU A 83 -0.08 -0.79 -8.30
CA GLU A 83 -0.36 -2.02 -9.04
C GLU A 83 -1.36 -2.90 -8.30
N VAL A 84 -2.25 -3.54 -9.03
CA VAL A 84 -3.19 -4.54 -8.53
C VAL A 84 -2.84 -5.88 -9.18
N PRO A 85 -2.54 -6.92 -8.39
CA PRO A 85 -2.24 -8.24 -8.93
C PRO A 85 -3.49 -8.88 -9.56
N ASP A 86 -3.30 -9.95 -10.34
CA ASP A 86 -4.43 -10.80 -10.72
C ASP A 86 -5.05 -11.43 -9.47
N LEU A 87 -6.23 -10.93 -9.12
CA LEU A 87 -6.90 -11.27 -7.86
C LEU A 87 -7.37 -12.73 -7.81
N ILE A 88 -7.72 -13.31 -8.97
CA ILE A 88 -8.14 -14.72 -9.04
C ILE A 88 -6.93 -15.63 -8.82
N GLN A 89 -5.82 -15.32 -9.46
CA GLN A 89 -4.57 -16.05 -9.26
C GLN A 89 -4.06 -15.88 -7.83
N LEU A 90 -4.15 -14.67 -7.26
CA LEU A 90 -3.80 -14.41 -5.85
C LEU A 90 -4.61 -15.31 -4.91
N LYS A 91 -5.95 -15.35 -5.06
CA LYS A 91 -6.81 -16.23 -4.29
C LYS A 91 -6.38 -17.69 -4.42
N ASN A 92 -6.11 -18.15 -5.65
CA ASN A 92 -5.67 -19.53 -5.91
C ASN A 92 -4.33 -19.82 -5.21
N ALA A 93 -3.35 -18.92 -5.33
CA ALA A 93 -2.06 -19.05 -4.67
C ALA A 93 -2.20 -19.14 -3.14
N LEU A 94 -3.07 -18.34 -2.53
CA LEU A 94 -3.33 -18.35 -1.09
C LEU A 94 -4.12 -19.58 -0.61
N SER A 95 -5.00 -20.13 -1.45
CA SER A 95 -5.88 -21.26 -1.10
C SER A 95 -5.30 -22.63 -1.46
N THR A 96 -4.16 -22.69 -2.15
CA THR A 96 -3.54 -23.95 -2.56
C THR A 96 -3.07 -24.72 -1.34
N VAL A 97 -3.57 -25.96 -1.18
CA VAL A 97 -3.12 -26.87 -0.12
C VAL A 97 -1.70 -27.35 -0.45
N ARG A 98 -0.79 -27.12 0.46
CA ARG A 98 0.63 -27.52 0.34
C ARG A 98 0.97 -28.64 1.32
N LYS A 99 2.06 -29.34 1.04
CA LYS A 99 2.56 -30.39 1.91
C LYS A 99 3.97 -30.09 2.41
N THR A 100 4.25 -30.50 3.62
CA THR A 100 5.59 -30.49 4.20
C THR A 100 6.48 -31.53 3.51
N LYS A 101 7.77 -31.53 3.80
CA LYS A 101 8.70 -32.59 3.32
C LYS A 101 8.35 -33.98 3.82
N THR A 102 7.65 -34.08 4.95
CA THR A 102 7.18 -35.35 5.52
C THR A 102 5.88 -35.85 4.91
N GLY A 103 5.22 -35.02 4.06
CA GLY A 103 3.96 -35.35 3.39
C GLY A 103 2.71 -34.90 4.15
N ASP A 104 2.87 -34.34 5.34
CA ASP A 104 1.77 -33.73 6.11
C ASP A 104 1.23 -32.49 5.45
N ILE A 105 -0.02 -32.11 5.75
CA ILE A 105 -0.60 -30.86 5.28
C ILE A 105 0.11 -29.70 5.97
N ALA A 106 0.67 -28.78 5.19
CA ALA A 106 1.30 -27.56 5.68
C ALA A 106 0.24 -26.58 6.23
N ILE A 107 0.69 -25.67 7.08
CA ILE A 107 -0.18 -24.66 7.68
C ILE A 107 -0.60 -23.65 6.61
N ASP A 108 -1.89 -23.36 6.54
CA ASP A 108 -2.46 -22.34 5.65
C ASP A 108 -1.95 -20.94 6.00
N PRO A 109 -1.69 -20.08 5.00
CA PRO A 109 -1.24 -18.72 5.25
C PRO A 109 -2.34 -17.88 5.91
N VAL A 110 -1.90 -16.92 6.73
CA VAL A 110 -2.70 -15.76 7.12
C VAL A 110 -2.35 -14.62 6.18
N PHE A 111 -3.34 -14.08 5.49
CA PHE A 111 -3.16 -12.93 4.61
C PHE A 111 -3.62 -11.64 5.30
N ILE A 112 -2.72 -10.69 5.49
CA ILE A 112 -2.96 -9.38 6.11
C ILE A 112 -2.89 -8.34 5.02
N LEU A 113 -4.04 -7.82 4.64
CA LEU A 113 -4.21 -6.91 3.51
C LEU A 113 -4.24 -5.45 3.99
N ASP A 114 -3.28 -4.65 3.55
CA ASP A 114 -3.35 -3.20 3.67
C ASP A 114 -4.21 -2.63 2.53
N GLN A 115 -5.38 -2.10 2.88
CA GLN A 115 -6.32 -1.46 1.96
C GLN A 115 -6.29 0.07 2.04
N THR A 116 -5.25 0.66 2.61
CA THR A 116 -5.23 2.11 2.85
C THR A 116 -5.43 2.94 1.58
N PHE A 117 -5.02 2.47 0.41
CA PHE A 117 -5.23 3.15 -0.87
C PHE A 117 -6.66 3.01 -1.41
N CYS A 118 -7.31 1.89 -1.15
CA CYS A 118 -8.67 1.59 -1.64
C CYS A 118 -9.51 0.88 -0.55
N PRO A 119 -9.84 1.56 0.56
CA PRO A 119 -10.59 0.94 1.66
C PRO A 119 -12.05 0.64 1.31
N ASN A 120 -12.52 1.07 0.15
CA ASN A 120 -13.85 0.83 -0.40
C ASN A 120 -14.00 -0.51 -1.13
N VAL A 121 -12.90 -1.21 -1.45
CA VAL A 121 -12.97 -2.51 -2.13
C VAL A 121 -13.35 -3.60 -1.13
N LEU A 122 -14.31 -4.44 -1.49
CA LEU A 122 -14.79 -5.53 -0.65
C LEU A 122 -14.06 -6.83 -0.95
N PHE A 123 -13.44 -7.42 0.07
CA PHE A 123 -12.66 -8.67 -0.05
C PHE A 123 -13.14 -9.76 0.91
N LEU A 124 -13.80 -9.41 2.00
CA LEU A 124 -13.93 -10.26 3.18
C LEU A 124 -15.35 -10.75 3.47
N GLY A 125 -16.36 -10.26 2.76
CA GLY A 125 -17.74 -10.73 2.88
C GLY A 125 -17.88 -12.22 2.50
N ALA A 126 -19.02 -12.81 2.81
CA ALA A 126 -19.27 -14.25 2.59
C ALA A 126 -19.08 -14.68 1.12
N ASP A 127 -19.45 -13.78 0.18
CA ASP A 127 -19.37 -14.02 -1.27
C ASP A 127 -18.18 -13.29 -1.92
N ASP A 128 -17.38 -12.60 -1.14
CA ASP A 128 -16.22 -11.86 -1.65
C ASP A 128 -15.04 -12.78 -1.96
N LEU A 129 -14.10 -12.25 -2.73
CA LEU A 129 -12.97 -12.98 -3.30
C LEU A 129 -12.16 -13.76 -2.27
N LEU A 130 -11.85 -13.16 -1.12
CA LEU A 130 -10.99 -13.76 -0.08
C LEU A 130 -11.78 -14.42 1.06
N SER A 131 -13.08 -14.63 0.92
CA SER A 131 -13.91 -15.29 1.92
C SER A 131 -13.40 -16.69 2.34
N SER A 132 -12.75 -17.41 1.42
CA SER A 132 -12.18 -18.73 1.64
C SER A 132 -10.75 -18.75 2.18
N VAL A 133 -10.07 -17.61 2.24
CA VAL A 133 -8.70 -17.44 2.75
C VAL A 133 -8.76 -16.86 4.16
N ARG A 134 -7.86 -17.28 5.06
CA ARG A 134 -7.74 -16.68 6.41
C ARG A 134 -7.17 -15.27 6.28
N THR A 135 -8.04 -14.25 6.22
CA THR A 135 -7.66 -12.89 5.84
C THR A 135 -8.10 -11.87 6.87
N LEU A 136 -7.19 -10.95 7.17
CA LEU A 136 -7.44 -9.67 7.86
C LEU A 136 -7.23 -8.54 6.86
N SER A 137 -7.99 -7.46 7.00
CA SER A 137 -7.74 -6.22 6.27
C SER A 137 -7.70 -5.04 7.24
N TYR A 138 -6.82 -4.07 6.96
CA TYR A 138 -6.76 -2.84 7.72
C TYR A 138 -6.64 -1.62 6.82
N ALA A 139 -7.05 -0.48 7.34
CA ALA A 139 -6.87 0.82 6.70
C ALA A 139 -6.39 1.86 7.73
N SER A 140 -5.40 2.67 7.32
CA SER A 140 -4.87 3.75 8.16
C SER A 140 -5.92 4.83 8.37
N GLY A 141 -6.20 5.15 9.63
CA GLY A 141 -7.12 6.23 9.98
C GLY A 141 -6.66 7.62 9.61
N SER A 142 -5.36 7.83 9.45
CA SER A 142 -4.82 9.13 9.01
C SER A 142 -5.11 9.47 7.55
N LYS A 143 -5.85 8.59 6.85
CA LYS A 143 -6.23 8.74 5.44
C LYS A 143 -7.75 8.87 5.31
N PHE A 144 -8.35 8.15 4.36
CA PHE A 144 -9.79 8.20 4.09
C PHE A 144 -10.70 7.93 5.31
N PRO A 145 -10.42 6.98 6.21
CA PRO A 145 -11.34 6.70 7.32
C PRO A 145 -11.65 7.91 8.18
N SER A 146 -10.66 8.72 8.54
CA SER A 146 -10.87 9.94 9.36
C SER A 146 -10.91 11.23 8.55
N GLY A 147 -10.71 11.20 7.23
CA GLY A 147 -10.47 12.41 6.45
C GLY A 147 -9.20 13.16 6.84
N GLY A 148 -8.21 12.46 7.39
CA GLY A 148 -6.94 13.03 7.85
C GLY A 148 -7.00 13.72 9.22
N LYS A 149 -8.08 13.56 9.97
CA LYS A 149 -8.33 14.26 11.25
C LYS A 149 -7.81 13.52 12.48
N CYS A 150 -7.56 12.21 12.39
CA CYS A 150 -6.93 11.45 13.48
C CYS A 150 -6.12 10.27 12.93
N THR A 151 -5.35 9.62 13.79
CA THR A 151 -4.48 8.50 13.43
C THR A 151 -5.10 7.12 13.65
N ALA A 152 -6.26 7.04 14.29
CA ALA A 152 -6.94 5.78 14.51
C ALA A 152 -7.47 5.20 13.20
N GLY A 153 -7.20 3.93 12.98
CA GLY A 153 -7.70 3.15 11.84
C GLY A 153 -8.63 2.05 12.29
N TYR A 154 -8.86 1.11 11.40
CA TYR A 154 -9.61 -0.10 11.73
C TYR A 154 -8.93 -1.34 11.13
N VAL A 155 -9.19 -2.47 11.75
CA VAL A 155 -8.90 -3.80 11.23
C VAL A 155 -10.19 -4.61 11.22
N VAL A 156 -10.38 -5.39 10.17
CA VAL A 156 -11.52 -6.30 10.01
C VAL A 156 -11.02 -7.67 9.60
N GLY A 157 -11.69 -8.71 10.03
CA GLY A 157 -11.40 -10.08 9.65
C GLY A 157 -12.61 -10.75 9.00
N ASN A 158 -12.34 -11.70 8.09
CA ASN A 158 -13.40 -12.58 7.63
C ASN A 158 -13.69 -13.70 8.66
N LYS A 159 -14.73 -14.51 8.41
CA LYS A 159 -15.12 -15.58 9.32
C LYS A 159 -13.99 -16.56 9.66
N LYS A 160 -13.08 -16.83 8.74
CA LYS A 160 -11.91 -17.71 8.97
C LYS A 160 -10.86 -17.10 9.91
N SER A 161 -10.90 -15.80 10.11
CA SER A 161 -9.99 -15.07 11.00
C SER A 161 -10.61 -14.70 12.34
N GLU A 162 -11.82 -15.15 12.66
CA GLU A 162 -12.56 -14.76 13.87
C GLU A 162 -11.76 -15.01 15.16
N ALA A 163 -11.16 -16.18 15.32
CA ALA A 163 -10.32 -16.49 16.48
C ALA A 163 -9.09 -15.58 16.60
N LEU A 164 -8.47 -15.24 15.46
CA LEU A 164 -7.34 -14.30 15.42
C LEU A 164 -7.79 -12.87 15.75
N MET A 165 -8.97 -12.45 15.28
CA MET A 165 -9.55 -11.15 15.61
C MET A 165 -9.78 -11.01 17.12
N GLY A 166 -10.33 -12.02 17.79
CA GLY A 166 -10.49 -12.00 19.25
C GLY A 166 -9.15 -11.84 20.00
N LYS A 167 -8.07 -12.44 19.50
CA LYS A 167 -6.73 -12.24 20.09
C LYS A 167 -6.17 -10.84 19.82
N ILE A 168 -6.44 -10.26 18.66
CA ILE A 168 -6.05 -8.88 18.35
C ILE A 168 -6.78 -7.91 19.27
N GLU A 169 -8.09 -8.07 19.45
CA GLU A 169 -8.90 -7.25 20.35
C GLU A 169 -8.38 -7.32 21.79
N LEU A 170 -8.15 -8.52 22.32
CA LEU A 170 -7.58 -8.70 23.64
C LEU A 170 -6.20 -8.02 23.78
N HIS A 171 -5.36 -8.13 22.74
CA HIS A 171 -4.03 -7.51 22.75
C HIS A 171 -4.12 -5.97 22.73
N LEU A 172 -5.04 -5.39 21.95
CA LEU A 172 -5.25 -3.95 21.92
C LEU A 172 -5.70 -3.43 23.31
N GLN A 173 -6.60 -4.14 23.98
CA GLN A 173 -7.05 -3.80 25.34
C GLN A 173 -5.91 -3.90 26.36
N LEU A 174 -5.16 -5.00 26.36
CA LEU A 174 -4.07 -5.21 27.33
C LEU A 174 -2.90 -4.22 27.14
N CYS A 175 -2.69 -3.74 25.93
CA CYS A 175 -1.61 -2.79 25.60
C CYS A 175 -2.06 -1.32 25.58
N ASP A 176 -3.33 -1.04 25.90
CA ASP A 176 -3.93 0.31 25.83
C ASP A 176 -3.73 0.96 24.43
N ASN A 177 -3.91 0.16 23.38
CA ASN A 177 -3.74 0.57 22.00
C ASN A 177 -5.09 0.73 21.26
N GLU A 178 -6.21 0.72 21.96
CA GLU A 178 -7.51 1.02 21.39
C GLU A 178 -7.62 2.50 21.04
N ALA A 179 -8.53 2.81 20.14
CA ALA A 179 -8.82 4.20 19.80
C ALA A 179 -9.41 4.93 21.03
N THR A 180 -8.96 6.17 21.26
CA THR A 180 -9.51 7.03 22.31
C THR A 180 -10.95 7.47 21.99
N ALA A 181 -11.71 7.93 23.00
CA ALA A 181 -13.06 8.44 22.81
C ALA A 181 -13.14 9.52 21.71
N LEU A 182 -12.19 10.47 21.69
CA LEU A 182 -12.12 11.50 20.67
C LEU A 182 -11.89 10.92 19.27
N GLN A 183 -11.04 9.91 19.13
CA GLN A 183 -10.80 9.24 17.86
C GLN A 183 -12.04 8.48 17.37
N TYR A 184 -12.79 7.84 18.28
CA TYR A 184 -14.09 7.22 17.95
C TYR A 184 -15.11 8.24 17.44
N GLU A 185 -15.23 9.40 18.09
CA GLU A 185 -16.11 10.49 17.64
C GLU A 185 -15.75 10.98 16.24
N ILE A 186 -14.45 11.18 15.98
CA ILE A 186 -13.95 11.59 14.66
C ILE A 186 -14.28 10.52 13.61
N LEU A 187 -13.98 9.25 13.88
CA LEU A 187 -14.28 8.17 12.94
C LEU A 187 -15.79 8.04 12.70
N ALA A 188 -16.62 8.09 13.75
CA ALA A 188 -18.07 8.04 13.62
C ALA A 188 -18.62 9.18 12.74
N SER A 189 -18.02 10.36 12.82
CA SER A 189 -18.42 11.50 11.98
C SER A 189 -17.93 11.42 10.54
N GLN A 190 -16.79 10.77 10.28
CA GLN A 190 -16.12 10.79 8.96
C GLN A 190 -16.38 9.54 8.11
N LEU A 191 -16.55 8.36 8.72
CA LEU A 191 -16.80 7.12 8.00
C LEU A 191 -18.03 7.16 7.08
N PRO A 192 -19.17 7.77 7.44
CA PRO A 192 -20.33 7.83 6.54
C PRO A 192 -20.07 8.49 5.20
N SER A 193 -19.16 9.48 5.13
CA SER A 193 -18.78 10.17 3.89
C SER A 193 -17.56 9.56 3.19
N MET A 194 -16.96 8.51 3.73
CA MET A 194 -15.69 7.99 3.23
C MET A 194 -15.75 7.59 1.76
N ASN A 195 -16.75 6.84 1.35
CA ASN A 195 -16.87 6.38 -0.03
C ASN A 195 -17.05 7.55 -1.01
N GLN A 196 -17.83 8.58 -0.64
CA GLN A 196 -17.97 9.78 -1.47
C GLN A 196 -16.64 10.50 -1.62
N ARG A 197 -15.90 10.70 -0.52
CA ARG A 197 -14.57 11.34 -0.56
C ARG A 197 -13.54 10.54 -1.37
N ILE A 198 -13.63 9.22 -1.37
CA ILE A 198 -12.81 8.36 -2.22
C ILE A 198 -13.15 8.62 -3.70
N GLN A 199 -14.42 8.65 -4.07
CA GLN A 199 -14.84 8.90 -5.44
C GLN A 199 -14.43 10.30 -5.93
N ASP A 200 -14.63 11.32 -5.12
CA ASP A 200 -14.26 12.70 -5.47
C ASP A 200 -12.73 12.83 -5.65
N ALA A 201 -11.94 12.25 -4.74
CA ALA A 201 -10.48 12.25 -4.86
C ALA A 201 -9.99 11.41 -6.06
N TYR A 202 -10.63 10.28 -6.33
CA TYR A 202 -10.32 9.47 -7.51
C TYR A 202 -10.61 10.24 -8.80
N GLN A 203 -11.76 10.92 -8.90
CA GLN A 203 -12.12 11.68 -10.10
C GLN A 203 -11.07 12.77 -10.38
N ASN A 204 -10.72 13.56 -9.36
CA ASN A 204 -9.64 14.55 -9.48
C ASN A 204 -8.32 13.92 -9.93
N THR A 205 -7.99 12.75 -9.37
CA THR A 205 -6.76 12.04 -9.71
C THR A 205 -6.78 11.52 -11.14
N ARG A 206 -7.88 10.92 -11.58
CA ARG A 206 -8.08 10.42 -12.95
C ARG A 206 -7.97 11.56 -13.98
N ASP A 207 -8.64 12.65 -13.73
CA ASP A 207 -8.63 13.81 -14.62
C ASP A 207 -7.22 14.43 -14.71
N PHE A 208 -6.49 14.49 -13.59
CA PHE A 208 -5.11 14.97 -13.61
C PHE A 208 -4.16 14.01 -14.31
N VAL A 209 -4.29 12.70 -14.08
CA VAL A 209 -3.50 11.68 -14.77
C VAL A 209 -3.72 11.73 -16.29
N ASN A 210 -4.97 11.86 -16.74
CA ASN A 210 -5.28 11.99 -18.16
C ASN A 210 -4.68 13.29 -18.73
N PHE A 211 -4.84 14.40 -18.04
CA PHE A 211 -4.21 15.67 -18.43
C PHE A 211 -2.67 15.57 -18.54
N ILE A 212 -2.00 14.90 -17.61
CA ILE A 212 -0.55 14.67 -17.67
C ILE A 212 -0.18 13.83 -18.88
N LYS A 213 -0.94 12.76 -19.19
CA LYS A 213 -0.71 11.91 -20.37
C LYS A 213 -0.76 12.70 -21.66
N ASP A 214 -1.72 13.62 -21.77
CA ASP A 214 -1.90 14.45 -22.98
C ASP A 214 -0.81 15.54 -23.07
N THR A 215 -0.41 16.10 -21.93
CA THR A 215 0.54 17.24 -21.87
C THR A 215 1.99 16.81 -21.93
N LEU A 216 2.34 15.67 -21.33
CA LEU A 216 3.70 15.11 -21.28
C LEU A 216 3.69 13.61 -21.60
N PRO A 217 3.40 13.20 -22.84
CA PRO A 217 3.24 11.79 -23.23
C PRO A 217 4.53 10.96 -23.07
N SER A 218 5.67 11.59 -22.91
CA SER A 218 6.95 10.91 -22.63
C SER A 218 7.14 10.50 -21.17
N ALA A 219 6.29 10.96 -20.26
CA ALA A 219 6.30 10.54 -18.87
C ALA A 219 5.59 9.19 -18.69
N LYS A 220 6.12 8.33 -17.81
CA LYS A 220 5.45 7.09 -17.42
C LYS A 220 4.60 7.35 -16.18
N LEU A 221 3.34 6.96 -16.25
CA LEU A 221 2.38 7.07 -15.16
C LEU A 221 2.01 5.69 -14.65
N ASN A 222 2.13 5.49 -13.34
CA ASN A 222 1.63 4.29 -12.67
C ASN A 222 0.33 4.66 -11.96
N PHE A 223 -0.76 4.16 -12.49
CA PHE A 223 -2.12 4.36 -11.99
C PHE A 223 -3.01 3.23 -12.46
N VAL A 224 -4.12 2.99 -11.78
CA VAL A 224 -5.07 1.94 -12.14
C VAL A 224 -5.71 2.17 -13.51
N SER A 225 -5.97 1.09 -14.23
CA SER A 225 -6.75 1.12 -15.48
C SER A 225 -8.23 1.42 -15.23
N GLU A 226 -8.98 1.73 -16.29
CA GLU A 226 -10.43 1.90 -16.17
C GLU A 226 -11.14 0.58 -15.77
N ASP A 227 -10.63 -0.56 -16.24
CA ASP A 227 -11.17 -1.87 -15.87
C ASP A 227 -10.98 -2.17 -14.37
N LEU A 228 -9.84 -1.80 -13.79
CA LEU A 228 -9.61 -1.91 -12.35
C LEU A 228 -10.47 -0.91 -11.56
N ALA A 229 -10.65 0.29 -12.08
CA ALA A 229 -11.55 1.27 -11.47
C ALA A 229 -13.00 0.80 -11.46
N ALA A 230 -13.46 0.17 -12.53
CA ALA A 230 -14.79 -0.46 -12.59
C ALA A 230 -14.96 -1.60 -11.58
N GLN A 231 -13.88 -2.24 -11.15
CA GLN A 231 -13.87 -3.24 -10.07
C GLN A 231 -13.79 -2.61 -8.66
N GLY A 232 -13.80 -1.26 -8.55
CA GLY A 232 -13.78 -0.53 -7.29
C GLY A 232 -12.39 -0.04 -6.85
N PHE A 233 -11.32 -0.31 -7.60
CA PHE A 233 -10.00 0.24 -7.29
C PHE A 233 -9.90 1.71 -7.71
N THR A 234 -10.24 2.59 -6.78
CA THR A 234 -10.34 4.04 -6.98
C THR A 234 -9.37 4.82 -6.09
N PRO A 235 -8.02 4.62 -6.23
CA PRO A 235 -7.04 5.31 -5.42
C PRO A 235 -6.96 6.79 -5.77
N SER A 236 -6.60 7.62 -4.79
CA SER A 236 -6.26 9.04 -4.99
C SER A 236 -4.75 9.25 -5.15
N VAL A 237 -4.01 8.20 -5.35
CA VAL A 237 -2.54 8.20 -5.45
C VAL A 237 -2.12 7.68 -6.80
N PHE A 238 -1.15 8.33 -7.42
CA PHE A 238 -0.44 7.83 -8.59
C PHE A 238 1.05 8.14 -8.47
N SER A 239 1.87 7.51 -9.28
CA SER A 239 3.27 7.88 -9.39
C SER A 239 3.65 8.23 -10.83
N LEU A 240 4.56 9.19 -10.95
CA LEU A 240 4.99 9.81 -12.19
C LEU A 240 6.50 9.63 -12.33
N ASP A 241 6.91 8.93 -13.38
CA ASP A 241 8.30 8.81 -13.79
C ASP A 241 8.56 9.79 -14.92
N LEU A 242 9.32 10.85 -14.62
CA LEU A 242 9.60 11.95 -15.54
C LEU A 242 10.68 11.56 -16.56
N PRO A 243 10.59 12.06 -17.81
CA PRO A 243 11.57 11.77 -18.84
C PRO A 243 12.95 12.35 -18.48
N THR A 244 13.96 11.51 -18.52
CA THR A 244 15.32 11.87 -18.10
C THR A 244 16.28 12.03 -19.27
N LYS A 245 17.30 12.87 -19.09
CA LYS A 245 18.43 13.07 -20.00
C LYS A 245 19.72 12.60 -19.31
N GLY A 246 20.67 12.09 -20.11
CA GLY A 246 21.97 11.64 -19.63
C GLY A 246 22.45 10.42 -20.39
N THR A 247 23.77 10.28 -20.49
CA THR A 247 24.45 9.17 -21.18
C THR A 247 24.75 8.01 -20.24
N THR A 248 24.98 8.31 -18.96
CA THR A 248 25.24 7.33 -17.90
C THR A 248 24.03 7.20 -16.95
N ASP A 249 23.96 6.09 -16.21
CA ASP A 249 22.93 5.89 -15.20
C ASP A 249 22.99 6.98 -14.12
N GLN A 250 24.18 7.37 -13.70
CA GLN A 250 24.38 8.42 -12.71
C GLN A 250 23.88 9.79 -13.19
N GLU A 251 24.12 10.13 -14.46
CA GLU A 251 23.59 11.37 -15.05
C GLU A 251 22.08 11.35 -15.13
N ARG A 252 21.49 10.23 -15.58
CA ARG A 252 20.04 10.04 -15.64
C ARG A 252 19.40 10.16 -14.27
N GLU A 253 19.96 9.51 -13.26
CA GLU A 253 19.47 9.60 -11.89
C GLU A 253 19.52 11.03 -11.33
N THR A 254 20.67 11.69 -11.52
CA THR A 254 20.86 13.08 -11.06
C THR A 254 19.84 14.02 -11.73
N HIS A 255 19.65 13.87 -13.03
CA HIS A 255 18.67 14.66 -13.78
C HIS A 255 17.24 14.36 -13.32
N LYS A 256 16.89 13.08 -13.11
CA LYS A 256 15.57 12.66 -12.64
C LYS A 256 15.25 13.28 -11.28
N ARG A 257 16.17 13.21 -10.33
CA ARG A 257 15.99 13.82 -8.99
C ARG A 257 15.79 15.34 -9.09
N ALA A 258 16.57 16.02 -9.94
CA ALA A 258 16.42 17.45 -10.16
C ALA A 258 15.05 17.80 -10.75
N LEU A 259 14.56 17.02 -11.74
CA LEU A 259 13.21 17.22 -12.31
C LEU A 259 12.10 16.97 -11.30
N ASN A 260 12.21 15.90 -10.51
CA ASN A 260 11.24 15.60 -9.47
C ASN A 260 11.12 16.74 -8.47
N LEU A 261 12.26 17.24 -7.97
CA LEU A 261 12.29 18.36 -7.04
C LEU A 261 11.79 19.66 -7.67
N LYS A 262 12.09 19.89 -8.96
CA LYS A 262 11.60 21.07 -9.70
C LYS A 262 10.07 21.09 -9.77
N LEU A 263 9.45 19.93 -10.15
CA LEU A 263 7.99 19.80 -10.17
C LEU A 263 7.39 20.04 -8.78
N ILE A 264 7.93 19.36 -7.78
CA ILE A 264 7.42 19.45 -6.40
C ILE A 264 7.54 20.89 -5.89
N ASN A 265 8.70 21.51 -6.04
CA ASN A 265 8.93 22.89 -5.58
C ASN A 265 7.98 23.88 -6.27
N LEU A 266 7.75 23.70 -7.57
CA LEU A 266 6.81 24.56 -8.30
C LEU A 266 5.38 24.41 -7.76
N MET A 267 4.93 23.17 -7.54
CA MET A 267 3.60 22.90 -6.97
C MET A 267 3.43 23.55 -5.59
N ILE A 268 4.41 23.43 -4.69
CA ILE A 268 4.29 23.96 -3.33
C ILE A 268 4.49 25.49 -3.25
N SER A 269 5.22 26.10 -4.21
CA SER A 269 5.42 27.54 -4.23
C SER A 269 4.29 28.30 -4.89
N GLU A 270 3.75 27.78 -6.01
CA GLU A 270 2.71 28.47 -6.77
C GLU A 270 1.30 28.26 -6.20
N ILE A 271 1.05 27.10 -5.58
CA ILE A 271 -0.27 26.75 -5.02
C ILE A 271 -0.16 26.22 -3.57
N PRO A 272 0.42 27.00 -2.63
CA PRO A 272 0.71 26.55 -1.26
C PRO A 272 -0.53 26.19 -0.43
N ASN A 273 -1.70 26.69 -0.80
CA ASN A 273 -2.96 26.34 -0.16
C ASN A 273 -3.55 25.02 -0.68
N GLU A 274 -3.17 24.59 -1.89
CA GLU A 274 -3.66 23.39 -2.55
C GLU A 274 -2.69 22.21 -2.46
N SER A 275 -1.39 22.47 -2.28
CA SER A 275 -0.38 21.41 -2.29
C SER A 275 0.71 21.61 -1.24
N LYS A 276 1.32 20.49 -0.84
CA LYS A 276 2.42 20.45 0.12
C LYS A 276 3.42 19.36 -0.20
N PHE A 277 4.65 19.55 0.25
CA PHE A 277 5.67 18.52 0.28
C PHE A 277 5.42 17.58 1.47
N CYS A 278 4.97 16.37 1.22
CA CYS A 278 4.56 15.48 2.29
C CYS A 278 4.75 14.00 1.91
N VAL A 279 5.38 13.26 2.79
CA VAL A 279 5.58 11.80 2.66
C VAL A 279 4.28 10.98 2.79
N SER A 280 3.32 11.50 3.54
CA SER A 280 1.98 10.93 3.66
C SER A 280 1.09 11.46 2.55
N TYR A 281 0.05 10.74 2.15
CA TYR A 281 -0.94 11.35 1.30
C TYR A 281 -2.04 12.00 2.15
N GLY A 282 -2.43 13.22 1.75
CA GLY A 282 -3.37 14.04 2.50
C GLY A 282 -4.79 13.89 2.00
N GLN A 283 -5.72 14.35 2.85
CA GLN A 283 -7.14 14.41 2.52
C GLN A 283 -7.63 15.85 2.32
N SER A 284 -6.81 16.83 2.64
CA SER A 284 -7.15 18.27 2.57
C SER A 284 -6.36 19.05 1.53
N GLN A 285 -5.23 18.52 1.09
CA GLN A 285 -4.34 19.15 0.10
C GLN A 285 -3.67 18.07 -0.75
N GLY A 286 -3.23 18.42 -1.96
CA GLY A 286 -2.36 17.61 -2.78
C GLY A 286 -1.02 17.37 -2.07
N CYS A 287 -0.54 16.14 -2.05
CA CYS A 287 0.74 15.79 -1.46
C CYS A 287 1.68 15.31 -2.56
N TYR A 288 2.83 15.96 -2.65
CA TYR A 288 3.88 15.67 -3.63
C TYR A 288 5.14 15.21 -2.90
N TRP A 289 5.71 14.10 -3.34
CA TRP A 289 6.90 13.52 -2.74
C TRP A 289 7.76 12.81 -3.78
N THR A 290 9.08 12.97 -3.70
CA THR A 290 10.01 12.14 -4.49
C THR A 290 10.41 10.91 -3.68
N ILE A 291 10.33 9.74 -4.30
CA ILE A 291 10.51 8.45 -3.66
C ILE A 291 11.19 7.48 -4.63
N PRO A 292 12.07 6.58 -4.17
CA PRO A 292 12.49 5.45 -4.98
C PRO A 292 11.30 4.60 -5.43
N ALA A 293 11.28 4.19 -6.69
CA ALA A 293 10.17 3.42 -7.26
C ALA A 293 10.00 2.05 -6.60
N THR A 294 11.08 1.52 -6.05
CA THR A 294 11.16 0.19 -5.42
C THR A 294 11.24 0.24 -3.90
N SER A 295 11.03 1.41 -3.31
CA SER A 295 11.13 1.58 -1.86
C SER A 295 10.18 2.65 -1.36
N THR A 296 9.89 2.60 -0.06
CA THR A 296 9.10 3.60 0.63
C THR A 296 9.90 4.21 1.76
N GLN A 297 9.33 5.26 2.35
CA GLN A 297 9.95 5.99 3.44
C GLN A 297 10.51 5.08 4.53
N GLY A 298 11.79 5.26 4.88
CA GLY A 298 12.46 4.60 6.00
C GLY A 298 12.98 3.19 5.71
N THR A 299 12.69 2.61 4.54
CA THR A 299 13.14 1.27 4.16
C THR A 299 13.98 1.25 2.89
N THR A 300 14.37 2.42 2.39
CA THR A 300 15.19 2.54 1.18
C THR A 300 16.48 1.77 1.33
N LYS A 301 16.67 0.75 0.50
CA LYS A 301 17.99 0.13 0.32
C LYS A 301 18.82 1.08 -0.53
N GLU A 302 19.97 1.49 -0.05
CA GLU A 302 20.93 2.22 -0.86
C GLU A 302 21.27 1.38 -2.10
N GLY A 303 21.04 1.93 -3.28
CA GLY A 303 21.25 1.24 -4.56
C GLY A 303 20.00 1.18 -5.44
N ASP A 304 18.82 1.30 -4.92
CA ASP A 304 17.59 1.47 -5.71
C ASP A 304 17.49 2.93 -6.20
N LYS A 305 17.73 3.12 -7.49
CA LYS A 305 18.02 4.44 -8.05
C LYS A 305 16.94 5.00 -8.96
N ASP A 306 15.80 4.35 -9.04
CA ASP A 306 14.71 4.80 -9.89
C ASP A 306 13.74 5.69 -9.12
N TYR A 307 14.06 6.99 -9.05
CA TYR A 307 13.24 7.97 -8.33
C TYR A 307 12.05 8.43 -9.16
N ILE A 308 10.87 8.38 -8.56
CA ILE A 308 9.61 8.85 -9.13
C ILE A 308 8.99 9.94 -8.26
N VAL A 309 8.04 10.70 -8.81
CA VAL A 309 7.17 11.59 -8.04
C VAL A 309 5.91 10.82 -7.67
N ARG A 310 5.66 10.65 -6.37
CA ARG A 310 4.37 10.15 -5.90
C ARG A 310 3.47 11.32 -5.59
N VAL A 311 2.28 11.31 -6.16
CA VAL A 311 1.26 12.36 -6.01
C VAL A 311 0.02 11.74 -5.38
N SER A 312 -0.56 12.44 -4.42
CA SER A 312 -1.87 12.13 -3.89
C SER A 312 -2.73 13.38 -3.90
N LEU A 313 -3.94 13.26 -4.40
CA LEU A 313 -4.85 14.38 -4.56
C LEU A 313 -6.00 14.34 -3.55
N SER A 314 -6.49 15.53 -3.20
CA SER A 314 -7.58 15.73 -2.25
C SER A 314 -8.94 15.65 -2.94
N PRO A 315 -10.01 15.23 -2.25
CA PRO A 315 -11.38 15.30 -2.80
C PRO A 315 -11.87 16.73 -3.05
N THR A 316 -11.29 17.74 -2.41
CA THR A 316 -11.76 19.14 -2.44
C THR A 316 -10.78 20.12 -3.08
N MET A 317 -9.78 19.62 -3.82
CA MET A 317 -8.75 20.45 -4.44
C MET A 317 -9.28 21.25 -5.64
N ASP A 318 -8.60 22.37 -5.97
CA ASP A 318 -8.76 23.06 -7.24
C ASP A 318 -7.85 22.42 -8.31
N LEU A 319 -8.43 21.54 -9.11
CA LEU A 319 -7.72 20.80 -10.15
C LEU A 319 -7.12 21.72 -11.24
N GLU A 320 -7.80 22.80 -11.57
CA GLU A 320 -7.34 23.71 -12.63
C GLU A 320 -6.06 24.47 -12.23
N LEU A 321 -5.90 24.79 -10.95
CA LEU A 321 -4.64 25.33 -10.45
C LEU A 321 -3.49 24.33 -10.60
N HIS A 322 -3.72 23.04 -10.26
CA HIS A 322 -2.72 22.00 -10.44
C HIS A 322 -2.32 21.81 -11.92
N LYS A 323 -3.31 21.79 -12.82
CA LYS A 323 -3.07 21.71 -14.27
C LYS A 323 -2.24 22.88 -14.78
N LYS A 324 -2.57 24.12 -14.35
CA LYS A 324 -1.82 25.32 -14.72
C LYS A 324 -0.35 25.20 -14.33
N VAL A 325 -0.07 24.88 -13.07
CA VAL A 325 1.31 24.73 -12.58
C VAL A 325 2.06 23.61 -13.29
N PHE A 326 1.37 22.51 -13.62
CA PHE A 326 1.98 21.44 -14.41
C PHE A 326 2.38 21.90 -15.81
N LEU A 327 1.56 22.73 -16.49
CA LEU A 327 1.94 23.33 -17.77
C LEU A 327 3.18 24.21 -17.67
N GLU A 328 3.28 25.03 -16.61
CA GLU A 328 4.47 25.85 -16.35
C GLU A 328 5.72 24.98 -16.15
N PHE A 329 5.57 23.86 -15.43
CA PHE A 329 6.64 22.87 -15.29
C PHE A 329 7.06 22.31 -16.64
N VAL A 330 6.11 21.83 -17.47
CA VAL A 330 6.41 21.24 -18.79
C VAL A 330 7.09 22.25 -19.71
N ALA A 331 6.67 23.52 -19.71
CA ALA A 331 7.30 24.58 -20.50
C ALA A 331 8.74 24.91 -20.06
N SER A 332 9.15 24.42 -18.90
CA SER A 332 10.44 24.74 -18.27
C SER A 332 11.50 23.61 -18.34
N ILE A 333 11.20 22.45 -18.99
CA ILE A 333 12.07 21.26 -19.05
C ILE A 333 12.60 20.91 -20.45
#